data_3e4a0aa21b2a887fcdf1c1a3c8a8aa81
#
_entry.id   3e4a0aa21b2a887fcdf1c1a3c8a8aa81
#
_cell.length_a   1.000
_cell.length_b   1.000
_cell.length_c   1.000
_cell.angle_alpha   90.00
_cell.angle_beta   90.00
_cell.angle_gamma   90.00
#
_symmetry.space_group_name_H-M   'P 1'
#
loop_
_entity.id
_entity.type
_entity.pdbx_description
1 polymer ?
#
loop_
_entity_poly.entity_id
_entity_poly.type
_entity_poly.pdbx_seq_one_letter_code
_entity_poly.pdbx_strand_id
1 'polypeptide(L)'
;MPLTIFDLDETLIAADSDHEWGQFVVDKGLVDAQTHQKKNDDFYEQYKAGQLDIDEYLQFSCSILTQYSMEDLLRFRSEFVAQRIQPIILEKAQDLVKKHRELGDTLLVITSTIEFVTRPIVDEFGID
;
A
#
# COMPACT_ATOMS: atom_id res chain seq x y z
N MET A 1 -12.24 -5.92 25.47
CA MET A 1 -12.19 -6.78 24.28
C MET A 1 -10.74 -6.91 23.83
N PRO A 2 -10.32 -8.11 23.38
CA PRO A 2 -8.94 -8.28 22.90
C PRO A 2 -8.64 -7.40 21.71
N LEU A 3 -7.38 -6.99 21.60
CA LEU A 3 -6.86 -6.24 20.48
C LEU A 3 -6.09 -7.20 19.57
N THR A 4 -6.43 -7.22 18.28
CA THR A 4 -5.69 -7.99 17.29
C THR A 4 -5.05 -7.02 16.29
N ILE A 5 -3.73 -7.15 16.13
CA ILE A 5 -2.92 -6.28 15.29
C ILE A 5 -2.43 -7.07 14.07
N PHE A 6 -2.61 -6.50 12.89
CA PHE A 6 -2.14 -7.09 11.63
C PHE A 6 -1.10 -6.19 10.99
N ASP A 7 -0.06 -6.80 10.42
CA ASP A 7 0.81 -6.13 9.45
C ASP A 7 0.13 -6.21 8.09
N LEU A 8 0.46 -5.32 7.17
CA LEU A 8 -0.16 -5.26 5.85
C LEU A 8 0.70 -5.90 4.77
N ASP A 9 1.86 -5.29 4.51
CA ASP A 9 2.70 -5.68 3.37
C ASP A 9 3.29 -7.06 3.59
N GLU A 10 3.15 -7.92 2.59
CA GLU A 10 3.62 -9.32 2.61
C GLU A 10 3.02 -10.15 3.78
N THR A 11 1.90 -9.70 4.33
CA THR A 11 1.16 -10.39 5.39
C THR A 11 -0.31 -10.56 5.02
N LEU A 12 -1.06 -9.45 4.90
CA LEU A 12 -2.44 -9.49 4.43
C LEU A 12 -2.52 -9.53 2.90
N ILE A 13 -1.53 -8.97 2.24
CA ILE A 13 -1.37 -9.02 0.78
C ILE A 13 -0.03 -9.65 0.45
N ALA A 14 0.09 -10.20 -0.76
CA ALA A 14 1.24 -10.99 -1.19
C ALA A 14 2.40 -10.15 -1.75
N ALA A 15 2.42 -8.83 -1.45
CA ALA A 15 3.46 -7.93 -1.95
C ALA A 15 3.58 -6.69 -1.07
N ASP A 16 4.51 -5.79 -1.41
CA ASP A 16 4.68 -4.48 -0.78
C ASP A 16 3.79 -3.48 -1.49
N SER A 17 2.81 -2.91 -0.77
CA SER A 17 1.80 -2.02 -1.35
C SER A 17 2.39 -0.75 -1.91
N ASP A 18 3.44 -0.22 -1.28
CA ASP A 18 4.07 1.03 -1.68
C ASP A 18 4.86 0.84 -2.97
N HIS A 19 5.58 -0.25 -3.08
CA HIS A 19 6.30 -0.60 -4.32
C HIS A 19 5.30 -0.84 -5.46
N GLU A 20 4.20 -1.52 -5.20
CA GLU A 20 3.15 -1.77 -6.19
C GLU A 20 2.51 -0.47 -6.68
N TRP A 21 2.28 0.48 -5.78
CA TRP A 21 1.77 1.81 -6.16
C TRP A 21 2.75 2.52 -7.07
N GLY A 22 4.06 2.50 -6.74
CA GLY A 22 5.11 3.09 -7.57
C GLY A 22 5.13 2.50 -8.97
N GLN A 23 5.02 1.18 -9.09
CA GLN A 23 4.95 0.51 -10.39
C GLN A 23 3.70 0.88 -11.17
N PHE A 24 2.57 0.99 -10.48
CA PHE A 24 1.31 1.36 -11.10
C PHE A 24 1.38 2.76 -11.74
N VAL A 25 1.95 3.74 -11.02
CA VAL A 25 2.06 5.10 -11.55
C VAL A 25 2.99 5.17 -12.75
N VAL A 26 4.04 4.36 -12.78
CA VAL A 26 4.92 4.24 -13.96
C VAL A 26 4.17 3.63 -15.12
N ASP A 27 3.51 2.51 -14.91
CA ASP A 27 2.82 1.76 -15.96
C ASP A 27 1.66 2.56 -16.56
N LYS A 28 1.02 3.39 -15.75
CA LYS A 28 -0.08 4.25 -16.20
C LYS A 28 0.41 5.51 -16.91
N GLY A 29 1.71 5.79 -16.86
CA GLY A 29 2.27 6.95 -17.53
C GLY A 29 2.08 8.27 -16.79
N LEU A 30 1.92 8.22 -15.47
CA LEU A 30 1.69 9.41 -14.65
C LEU A 30 2.97 10.16 -14.32
N VAL A 31 4.12 9.54 -14.53
CA VAL A 31 5.45 10.08 -14.23
C VAL A 31 6.41 9.67 -15.34
N ASP A 32 7.63 10.28 -15.36
CA ASP A 32 8.69 9.85 -16.26
C ASP A 32 9.09 8.41 -15.90
N ALA A 33 8.84 7.47 -16.82
CA ALA A 33 8.97 6.04 -16.55
C ALA A 33 10.38 5.65 -16.13
N GLN A 34 11.41 6.11 -16.85
CA GLN A 34 12.78 5.68 -16.58
C GLN A 34 13.29 6.18 -15.24
N THR A 35 13.10 7.48 -14.98
CA THR A 35 13.57 8.10 -13.73
C THR A 35 12.83 7.56 -12.53
N HIS A 36 11.51 7.48 -12.62
CA HIS A 36 10.68 7.04 -11.49
C HIS A 36 10.90 5.56 -11.18
N GLN A 37 10.97 4.72 -12.21
CA GLN A 37 11.21 3.29 -12.05
C GLN A 37 12.52 3.03 -11.32
N LYS A 38 13.59 3.72 -11.73
CA LYS A 38 14.89 3.58 -11.10
C LYS A 38 14.84 3.96 -9.63
N LYS A 39 14.23 5.12 -9.32
CA LYS A 39 14.11 5.58 -7.93
C LYS A 39 13.28 4.61 -7.08
N ASN A 40 12.16 4.11 -7.63
CA ASN A 40 11.31 3.18 -6.94
C ASN A 40 12.08 1.89 -6.60
N ASP A 41 12.82 1.35 -7.55
CA ASP A 41 13.61 0.15 -7.35
C ASP A 41 14.76 0.39 -6.37
N ASP A 42 15.44 1.54 -6.46
CA ASP A 42 16.54 1.88 -5.55
C ASP A 42 16.04 1.99 -4.11
N PHE A 43 14.91 2.65 -3.88
CA PHE A 43 14.32 2.75 -2.54
C PHE A 43 13.89 1.39 -2.01
N TYR A 44 13.32 0.54 -2.85
CA TYR A 44 12.91 -0.80 -2.46
C TYR A 44 14.11 -1.63 -2.00
N GLU A 45 15.23 -1.57 -2.74
CA GLU A 45 16.47 -2.25 -2.37
C GLU A 45 17.04 -1.70 -1.05
N GLN A 46 17.02 -0.37 -0.87
CA GLN A 46 17.45 0.25 0.39
C GLN A 46 16.59 -0.23 1.56
N TYR A 47 15.27 -0.34 1.35
CA TYR A 47 14.35 -0.82 2.36
C TYR A 47 14.69 -2.25 2.77
N LYS A 48 14.92 -3.14 1.80
CA LYS A 48 15.29 -4.53 2.08
C LYS A 48 16.62 -4.66 2.79
N ALA A 49 17.55 -3.74 2.52
CA ALA A 49 18.86 -3.71 3.16
C ALA A 49 18.86 -3.04 4.53
N GLY A 50 17.74 -2.46 4.95
CA GLY A 50 17.64 -1.73 6.22
C GLY A 50 18.34 -0.37 6.20
N GLN A 51 18.56 0.20 5.02
CA GLN A 51 19.32 1.45 4.84
C GLN A 51 18.49 2.58 4.25
N LEU A 52 17.17 2.48 4.34
CA LEU A 52 16.26 3.46 3.75
C LEU A 52 16.31 4.79 4.49
N ASP A 53 16.53 5.90 3.75
CA ASP A 53 16.33 7.25 4.25
C ASP A 53 14.84 7.57 4.15
N ILE A 54 14.16 7.57 5.28
CA ILE A 54 12.70 7.74 5.35
C ILE A 54 12.27 9.09 4.79
N ASP A 55 13.00 10.16 5.09
CA ASP A 55 12.63 11.52 4.66
C ASP A 55 12.71 11.64 3.14
N GLU A 56 13.79 11.16 2.53
CA GLU A 56 13.93 11.17 1.07
C GLU A 56 12.85 10.33 0.40
N TYR A 57 12.57 9.17 0.97
CA TYR A 57 11.54 8.27 0.46
C TYR A 57 10.16 8.91 0.50
N LEU A 58 9.81 9.55 1.62
CA LEU A 58 8.51 10.22 1.76
C LEU A 58 8.36 11.38 0.78
N GLN A 59 9.42 12.16 0.56
CA GLN A 59 9.40 13.22 -0.45
C GLN A 59 9.16 12.65 -1.84
N PHE A 60 9.81 11.56 -2.17
CA PHE A 60 9.61 10.88 -3.46
C PHE A 60 8.18 10.35 -3.58
N SER A 61 7.69 9.62 -2.59
CA SER A 61 6.36 9.01 -2.61
C SER A 61 5.25 10.05 -2.70
N CYS A 62 5.39 11.16 -1.98
CA CYS A 62 4.38 12.20 -1.96
C CYS A 62 4.47 13.17 -3.14
N SER A 63 5.54 13.14 -3.91
CA SER A 63 5.73 14.07 -5.03
C SER A 63 4.62 13.96 -6.07
N ILE A 64 4.15 12.75 -6.35
CA ILE A 64 3.08 12.54 -7.31
C ILE A 64 1.74 13.11 -6.80
N LEU A 65 1.53 13.09 -5.48
CA LEU A 65 0.29 13.58 -4.88
C LEU A 65 0.12 15.08 -5.04
N THR A 66 1.20 15.81 -5.35
CA THR A 66 1.15 17.25 -5.58
C THR A 66 0.93 17.62 -7.04
N GLN A 67 0.99 16.65 -7.95
CA GLN A 67 0.96 16.89 -9.40
C GLN A 67 -0.45 16.71 -9.99
N TYR A 68 -1.38 16.13 -9.26
CA TYR A 68 -2.72 15.83 -9.74
C TYR A 68 -3.76 16.31 -8.75
N SER A 69 -4.99 16.55 -9.25
CA SER A 69 -6.10 16.91 -8.38
C SER A 69 -6.48 15.74 -7.48
N MET A 70 -7.14 16.02 -6.35
CA MET A 70 -7.62 14.96 -5.45
C MET A 70 -8.61 14.04 -6.18
N GLU A 71 -9.45 14.59 -7.03
CA GLU A 71 -10.40 13.80 -7.83
C GLU A 71 -9.68 12.78 -8.70
N ASP A 72 -8.64 13.22 -9.42
CA ASP A 72 -7.83 12.34 -10.26
C ASP A 72 -7.08 11.30 -9.44
N LEU A 73 -6.49 11.73 -8.33
CA LEU A 73 -5.76 10.82 -7.44
C LEU A 73 -6.65 9.71 -6.89
N LEU A 74 -7.88 10.04 -6.50
CA LEU A 74 -8.82 9.04 -5.99
C LEU A 74 -9.24 8.05 -7.09
N ARG A 75 -9.40 8.54 -8.32
CA ARG A 75 -9.69 7.67 -9.46
C ARG A 75 -8.53 6.71 -9.72
N PHE A 76 -7.29 7.22 -9.76
CA PHE A 76 -6.10 6.39 -9.94
C PHE A 76 -5.98 5.36 -8.82
N ARG A 77 -6.24 5.77 -7.59
CA ARG A 77 -6.19 4.87 -6.43
C ARG A 77 -7.19 3.73 -6.56
N SER A 78 -8.41 4.02 -6.99
CA SER A 78 -9.44 3.00 -7.20
C SER A 78 -9.02 2.00 -8.27
N GLU A 79 -8.44 2.48 -9.37
CA GLU A 79 -7.91 1.60 -10.41
C GLU A 79 -6.76 0.73 -9.89
N PHE A 80 -5.87 1.32 -9.09
CA PHE A 80 -4.76 0.61 -8.47
C PHE A 80 -5.25 -0.55 -7.61
N VAL A 81 -6.21 -0.30 -6.73
CA VAL A 81 -6.75 -1.35 -5.87
C VAL A 81 -7.36 -2.47 -6.70
N ALA A 82 -8.16 -2.13 -7.70
CA ALA A 82 -8.82 -3.13 -8.54
C ALA A 82 -7.83 -3.97 -9.35
N GLN A 83 -6.79 -3.34 -9.90
CA GLN A 83 -5.87 -4.00 -10.82
C GLN A 83 -4.68 -4.67 -10.14
N ARG A 84 -4.19 -4.09 -9.04
CA ARG A 84 -2.93 -4.51 -8.42
C ARG A 84 -3.07 -5.10 -7.03
N ILE A 85 -4.10 -4.70 -6.29
CA ILE A 85 -4.26 -5.15 -4.90
C ILE A 85 -5.22 -6.32 -4.80
N GLN A 86 -6.40 -6.24 -5.40
CA GLN A 86 -7.38 -7.33 -5.30
C GLN A 86 -6.80 -8.69 -5.71
N PRO A 87 -5.99 -8.78 -6.79
CA PRO A 87 -5.41 -10.08 -7.17
C PRO A 87 -4.41 -10.65 -6.17
N ILE A 88 -3.83 -9.84 -5.31
CA ILE A 88 -2.81 -10.27 -4.35
C ILE A 88 -3.31 -10.32 -2.90
N ILE A 89 -4.59 -10.06 -2.66
CA ILE A 89 -5.19 -10.25 -1.33
C ILE A 89 -5.18 -11.74 -1.03
N LEU A 90 -4.59 -12.10 0.12
CA LEU A 90 -4.47 -13.50 0.52
C LEU A 90 -5.81 -13.98 1.11
N GLU A 91 -6.34 -15.07 0.58
CA GLU A 91 -7.60 -15.64 1.07
C GLU A 91 -7.50 -16.02 2.55
N LYS A 92 -6.37 -16.61 2.94
CA LYS A 92 -6.12 -16.97 4.34
C LYS A 92 -6.12 -15.75 5.25
N ALA A 93 -5.64 -14.61 4.74
CA ALA A 93 -5.64 -13.36 5.49
C ALA A 93 -7.07 -12.85 5.69
N GLN A 94 -7.90 -12.91 4.66
CA GLN A 94 -9.31 -12.53 4.78
C GLN A 94 -10.04 -13.41 5.80
N ASP A 95 -9.79 -14.71 5.78
CA ASP A 95 -10.38 -15.65 6.71
C ASP A 95 -9.94 -15.37 8.15
N LEU A 96 -8.67 -15.04 8.35
CA LEU A 96 -8.13 -14.72 9.67
C LEU A 96 -8.74 -13.42 10.22
N VAL A 97 -8.85 -12.38 9.40
CA VAL A 97 -9.47 -11.12 9.78
C VAL A 97 -10.93 -11.35 10.16
N LYS A 98 -11.65 -12.12 9.35
CA LYS A 98 -13.05 -12.47 9.61
C LYS A 98 -13.21 -13.21 10.93
N LYS A 99 -12.32 -14.17 11.20
CA LYS A 99 -12.33 -14.95 12.44
C LYS A 99 -12.22 -14.05 13.66
N HIS A 100 -11.26 -13.14 13.68
CA HIS A 100 -11.06 -12.24 14.81
C HIS A 100 -12.20 -11.24 14.95
N ARG A 101 -12.78 -10.80 13.83
CA ARG A 101 -13.97 -9.93 13.88
C ARG A 101 -15.15 -10.66 14.52
N GLU A 102 -15.38 -11.90 14.16
CA GLU A 102 -16.47 -12.70 14.73
C GLU A 102 -16.28 -12.99 16.22
N LEU A 103 -15.02 -13.01 16.69
CA LEU A 103 -14.71 -13.15 18.12
C LEU A 103 -14.95 -11.85 18.90
N GLY A 104 -15.29 -10.77 18.24
CA GLY A 104 -15.50 -9.46 18.88
C GLY A 104 -14.21 -8.70 19.18
N ASP A 105 -13.08 -9.10 18.57
CA ASP A 105 -11.80 -8.44 18.78
C ASP A 105 -11.80 -7.05 18.16
N THR A 106 -11.05 -6.12 18.76
CA THR A 106 -10.73 -4.85 18.14
C THR A 106 -9.61 -5.10 17.13
N LEU A 107 -9.83 -4.72 15.87
CA LEU A 107 -8.89 -4.98 14.78
C LEU A 107 -8.10 -3.73 14.44
N LEU A 108 -6.77 -3.87 14.28
CA LEU A 108 -5.88 -2.77 13.96
C LEU A 108 -4.85 -3.24 12.93
N VAL A 109 -4.57 -2.40 11.94
CA VAL A 109 -3.47 -2.61 10.99
C VAL A 109 -2.38 -1.60 11.29
N ILE A 110 -1.15 -2.08 11.42
CA ILE A 110 0.04 -1.23 11.58
C ILE A 110 0.90 -1.39 10.34
N THR A 111 1.25 -0.27 9.72
CA THR A 111 2.06 -0.26 8.50
C THR A 111 2.90 1.00 8.44
N SER A 112 4.06 0.93 7.77
CA SER A 112 4.90 2.09 7.50
C SER A 112 4.59 2.76 6.16
N THR A 113 3.67 2.20 5.39
CA THR A 113 3.26 2.76 4.10
C THR A 113 2.30 3.94 4.31
N ILE A 114 2.34 4.94 3.41
CA ILE A 114 1.50 6.13 3.54
C ILE A 114 0.01 5.79 3.47
N GLU A 115 -0.80 6.50 4.23
CA GLU A 115 -2.22 6.22 4.38
C GLU A 115 -2.99 6.31 3.06
N PHE A 116 -2.60 7.23 2.18
CA PHE A 116 -3.24 7.35 0.87
C PHE A 116 -3.28 6.00 0.13
N VAL A 117 -2.18 5.24 0.22
CA VAL A 117 -2.08 3.92 -0.43
C VAL A 117 -2.79 2.85 0.39
N THR A 118 -2.61 2.86 1.72
CA THR A 118 -3.07 1.76 2.58
C THR A 118 -4.54 1.81 2.94
N ARG A 119 -5.14 3.02 3.05
CA ARG A 119 -6.54 3.16 3.47
C ARG A 119 -7.51 2.32 2.64
N PRO A 120 -7.47 2.40 1.28
CA PRO A 120 -8.39 1.59 0.48
C PRO A 120 -8.13 0.08 0.58
N ILE A 121 -6.87 -0.31 0.84
CA ILE A 121 -6.52 -1.72 1.01
C ILE A 121 -7.10 -2.26 2.33
N VAL A 122 -6.91 -1.52 3.41
CA VAL A 122 -7.47 -1.88 4.72
C VAL A 122 -9.00 -1.94 4.66
N ASP A 123 -9.62 -1.06 3.89
CA ASP A 123 -11.08 -1.07 3.70
C ASP A 123 -11.55 -2.35 3.02
N GLU A 124 -10.75 -2.96 2.12
CA GLU A 124 -11.10 -4.24 1.50
C GLU A 124 -11.24 -5.36 2.54
N PHE A 125 -10.56 -5.26 3.68
CA PHE A 125 -10.67 -6.19 4.79
C PHE A 125 -11.75 -5.79 5.80
N GLY A 126 -12.39 -4.65 5.61
CA GLY A 126 -13.41 -4.14 6.53
C GLY A 126 -12.85 -3.72 7.89
N ILE A 127 -11.61 -3.29 7.95
CA ILE A 127 -10.97 -2.81 9.17
C ILE A 127 -11.03 -1.28 9.19
N ASP A 128 -11.47 -0.70 10.28
CA ASP A 128 -11.61 0.76 10.42
C ASP A 128 -10.28 1.49 10.58
#